data_a900ccbb055c99cab6a36e5275e328ec
#
_entry.id   a900ccbb055c99cab6a36e5275e328ec
#
_cell.length_a   1.000
_cell.length_b   1.000
_cell.length_c   1.000
_cell.angle_alpha   90.00
_cell.angle_beta   90.00
_cell.angle_gamma   90.00
#
_symmetry.space_group_name_H-M   'P 1'
#
loop_
_entity.id
_entity.type
_entity.pdbx_description
1 polymer ?
#
loop_
_entity_poly.entity_id
_entity_poly.type
_entity_poly.pdbx_seq_one_letter_code
_entity_poly.pdbx_strand_id
1 'polypeptide(L)'
;MRYWRGLCVVLLALAVPLAVAQPYPVKPLQLVVGGPAGGGLDQLSRAFEQALRESKSIEQPLVIVNMGAGAGNQAKIFVNQHKGDPYYLYLDTNRVYLNKLLGTIALGHDAVTPVGRLIAEYMVWAVRADSPIKSAREILDRLKADPGSVVFGLSSLPSNDQINVVAPAIAAGVDAKKMRMVAFNAAGGVNTQLLGGHVPVISTTLSEIIALVRSGQVRLLAVSAPERLSGEMAAVPHWRGIGIDVAVVHWRGLFAPPGMPPEALKYWEDTLARFVKTEAWKKALEKYGWSDAYLNSAAFKKEMDKEAVLFAKILTDLGMVKSAPQ
;
A
#
# COMPACT_ATOMS: atom_id res chain seq x y z
N MET A 1 31.76 -82.74 -26.68
CA MET A 1 30.42 -82.18 -26.37
C MET A 1 30.64 -80.89 -25.57
N ARG A 2 30.50 -79.71 -26.22
CA ARG A 2 30.76 -78.39 -25.58
C ARG A 2 29.43 -77.68 -25.55
N TYR A 3 28.88 -77.44 -24.37
CA TYR A 3 27.66 -76.66 -24.15
C TYR A 3 27.97 -75.17 -24.11
N TRP A 4 27.48 -74.43 -25.07
CA TRP A 4 27.52 -72.98 -25.10
C TRP A 4 26.28 -72.43 -24.45
N ARG A 5 26.43 -71.84 -23.26
CA ARG A 5 25.36 -71.16 -22.58
C ARG A 5 25.37 -69.70 -23.02
N GLY A 6 24.44 -69.31 -23.85
CA GLY A 6 24.19 -67.91 -24.21
C GLY A 6 23.57 -67.14 -23.03
N LEU A 7 24.25 -66.10 -22.59
CA LEU A 7 23.77 -65.15 -21.56
C LEU A 7 22.99 -64.03 -22.27
N CYS A 8 21.66 -64.11 -22.25
CA CYS A 8 20.80 -63.00 -22.68
C CYS A 8 20.77 -61.91 -21.59
N VAL A 9 21.51 -60.82 -21.79
CA VAL A 9 21.40 -59.61 -20.96
C VAL A 9 20.19 -58.81 -21.45
N VAL A 10 19.08 -58.87 -20.70
CA VAL A 10 17.92 -57.97 -20.93
C VAL A 10 18.24 -56.63 -20.36
N LEU A 11 18.55 -55.63 -21.20
CA LEU A 11 18.62 -54.23 -20.84
C LEU A 11 17.18 -53.73 -20.59
N LEU A 12 16.77 -53.64 -19.34
CA LEU A 12 15.57 -52.91 -18.92
C LEU A 12 15.91 -51.41 -19.01
N ALA A 13 15.53 -50.77 -20.09
CA ALA A 13 15.54 -49.29 -20.18
C ALA A 13 14.51 -48.75 -19.21
N LEU A 14 14.96 -48.23 -18.06
CA LEU A 14 14.16 -47.45 -17.14
C LEU A 14 13.77 -46.13 -17.86
N ALA A 15 12.58 -46.10 -18.45
CA ALA A 15 11.94 -44.88 -18.89
C ALA A 15 11.57 -44.08 -17.62
N VAL A 16 12.44 -43.18 -17.17
CA VAL A 16 12.13 -42.21 -16.16
C VAL A 16 11.12 -41.26 -16.81
N PRO A 17 9.86 -41.19 -16.33
CA PRO A 17 8.94 -40.17 -16.86
C PRO A 17 9.54 -38.81 -16.56
N LEU A 18 9.83 -38.03 -17.59
CA LEU A 18 10.08 -36.61 -17.46
C LEU A 18 8.80 -36.02 -16.83
N ALA A 19 8.85 -35.76 -15.53
CA ALA A 19 7.80 -35.00 -14.87
C ALA A 19 7.77 -33.62 -15.51
N VAL A 20 6.85 -33.41 -16.43
CA VAL A 20 6.55 -32.07 -16.94
C VAL A 20 6.00 -31.32 -15.74
N ALA A 21 6.80 -30.43 -15.20
CA ALA A 21 6.36 -29.54 -14.13
C ALA A 21 5.09 -28.84 -14.60
N GLN A 22 3.99 -29.02 -13.88
CA GLN A 22 2.74 -28.31 -14.20
C GLN A 22 2.99 -26.81 -14.12
N PRO A 23 2.50 -26.02 -15.10
CA PRO A 23 2.74 -24.59 -15.11
C PRO A 23 2.11 -23.94 -13.87
N TYR A 24 2.93 -23.22 -13.08
CA TYR A 24 2.44 -22.41 -11.95
C TYR A 24 1.52 -21.27 -12.45
N PRO A 25 0.42 -20.97 -11.73
CA PRO A 25 -0.16 -21.63 -10.56
C PRO A 25 -1.13 -22.77 -10.93
N VAL A 26 -1.14 -23.87 -10.14
CA VAL A 26 -2.03 -25.04 -10.35
C VAL A 26 -3.16 -25.14 -9.32
N LYS A 27 -3.18 -24.26 -8.32
CA LYS A 27 -4.19 -24.19 -7.25
C LYS A 27 -4.49 -22.74 -6.89
N PRO A 28 -5.58 -22.44 -6.14
CA PRO A 28 -5.91 -21.11 -5.69
C PRO A 28 -4.75 -20.41 -4.96
N LEU A 29 -4.62 -19.12 -5.19
CA LEU A 29 -3.63 -18.22 -4.58
C LEU A 29 -4.28 -17.47 -3.40
N GLN A 30 -3.51 -17.15 -2.38
CA GLN A 30 -3.97 -16.31 -1.28
C GLN A 30 -3.36 -14.90 -1.39
N LEU A 31 -4.21 -13.88 -1.36
CA LEU A 31 -3.80 -12.47 -1.26
C LEU A 31 -4.01 -12.01 0.18
N VAL A 32 -2.94 -12.02 0.95
CA VAL A 32 -2.92 -11.50 2.31
C VAL A 32 -2.89 -9.98 2.24
N VAL A 33 -3.86 -9.32 2.89
CA VAL A 33 -4.01 -7.87 2.85
C VAL A 33 -3.63 -7.28 4.19
N GLY A 34 -2.63 -6.41 4.22
CA GLY A 34 -2.13 -5.75 5.44
C GLY A 34 -3.07 -4.67 5.99
N GLY A 35 -4.37 -4.80 5.78
CA GLY A 35 -5.39 -3.85 6.20
C GLY A 35 -6.70 -4.51 6.60
N PRO A 36 -7.55 -3.80 7.37
CA PRO A 36 -8.86 -4.30 7.74
C PRO A 36 -9.80 -4.34 6.53
N ALA A 37 -10.81 -5.19 6.61
CA ALA A 37 -11.91 -5.20 5.64
C ALA A 37 -12.60 -3.82 5.58
N GLY A 38 -12.95 -3.38 4.38
CA GLY A 38 -13.54 -2.05 4.13
C GLY A 38 -12.55 -0.88 4.13
N GLY A 39 -11.27 -1.11 4.41
CA GLY A 39 -10.21 -0.10 4.27
C GLY A 39 -9.66 -0.03 2.85
N GLY A 40 -8.79 0.96 2.59
CA GLY A 40 -8.28 1.20 1.24
C GLY A 40 -7.52 0.03 0.62
N LEU A 41 -6.73 -0.72 1.43
CA LEU A 41 -6.06 -1.94 0.91
C LEU A 41 -7.07 -3.05 0.56
N ASP A 42 -8.15 -3.21 1.32
CA ASP A 42 -9.22 -4.15 0.99
C ASP A 42 -9.94 -3.72 -0.31
N GLN A 43 -10.20 -2.43 -0.46
CA GLN A 43 -10.78 -1.87 -1.68
C GLN A 43 -9.90 -2.17 -2.90
N LEU A 44 -8.57 -1.96 -2.79
CA LEU A 44 -7.64 -2.30 -3.86
C LEU A 44 -7.60 -3.80 -4.14
N SER A 45 -7.55 -4.64 -3.10
CA SER A 45 -7.47 -6.09 -3.27
C SER A 45 -8.67 -6.66 -4.05
N ARG A 46 -9.87 -6.15 -3.74
CA ARG A 46 -11.12 -6.54 -4.44
C ARG A 46 -11.16 -6.04 -5.87
N ALA A 47 -10.75 -4.78 -6.11
CA ALA A 47 -10.67 -4.21 -7.45
C ALA A 47 -9.62 -4.94 -8.31
N PHE A 48 -8.48 -5.29 -7.72
CA PHE A 48 -7.40 -6.04 -8.37
C PHE A 48 -7.85 -7.47 -8.73
N GLU A 49 -8.45 -8.20 -7.79
CA GLU A 49 -9.01 -9.53 -8.06
C GLU A 49 -10.07 -9.48 -9.16
N GLN A 50 -11.04 -8.57 -9.04
CA GLN A 50 -12.09 -8.40 -10.04
C GLN A 50 -11.51 -8.12 -11.43
N ALA A 51 -10.58 -7.19 -11.55
CA ALA A 51 -9.97 -6.83 -12.83
C ALA A 51 -9.10 -7.97 -13.42
N LEU A 52 -8.37 -8.72 -12.58
CA LEU A 52 -7.63 -9.94 -13.00
C LEU A 52 -8.58 -11.00 -13.58
N ARG A 53 -9.71 -11.22 -12.93
CA ARG A 53 -10.74 -12.17 -13.36
C ARG A 53 -11.43 -11.71 -14.65
N GLU A 54 -11.85 -10.46 -14.74
CA GLU A 54 -12.51 -9.89 -15.92
C GLU A 54 -11.60 -9.89 -17.16
N SER A 55 -10.31 -9.60 -16.96
CA SER A 55 -9.31 -9.60 -18.04
C SER A 55 -8.74 -10.99 -18.33
N LYS A 56 -9.15 -12.02 -17.56
CA LYS A 56 -8.60 -13.39 -17.67
C LYS A 56 -7.07 -13.43 -17.57
N SER A 57 -6.49 -12.53 -16.75
CA SER A 57 -5.03 -12.40 -16.60
C SER A 57 -4.44 -13.53 -15.77
N ILE A 58 -5.25 -14.21 -14.96
CA ILE A 58 -4.90 -15.43 -14.20
C ILE A 58 -6.01 -16.46 -14.35
N GLU A 59 -5.64 -17.76 -14.31
CA GLU A 59 -6.59 -18.87 -14.39
C GLU A 59 -7.11 -19.30 -13.02
N GLN A 60 -6.23 -19.24 -12.01
CA GLN A 60 -6.55 -19.70 -10.65
C GLN A 60 -7.19 -18.56 -9.83
N PRO A 61 -8.15 -18.91 -8.94
CA PRO A 61 -8.76 -17.93 -8.05
C PRO A 61 -7.76 -17.26 -7.13
N LEU A 62 -7.97 -15.98 -6.86
CA LEU A 62 -7.22 -15.19 -5.87
C LEU A 62 -8.10 -14.95 -4.64
N VAL A 63 -7.80 -15.64 -3.53
CA VAL A 63 -8.58 -15.57 -2.29
C VAL A 63 -8.03 -14.46 -1.40
N ILE A 64 -8.88 -13.47 -1.07
CA ILE A 64 -8.51 -12.31 -0.26
C ILE A 64 -8.62 -12.64 1.23
N VAL A 65 -7.54 -12.38 2.00
CA VAL A 65 -7.47 -12.61 3.44
C VAL A 65 -7.01 -11.33 4.14
N ASN A 66 -7.91 -10.65 4.84
CA ASN A 66 -7.59 -9.40 5.55
C ASN A 66 -6.94 -9.67 6.91
N MET A 67 -5.77 -9.07 7.16
CA MET A 67 -4.99 -9.16 8.41
C MET A 67 -4.47 -7.77 8.81
N GLY A 68 -5.37 -6.88 9.23
CA GLY A 68 -5.06 -5.47 9.50
C GLY A 68 -4.51 -5.16 10.90
N ALA A 69 -4.45 -6.13 11.81
CA ALA A 69 -4.03 -5.87 13.19
C ALA A 69 -2.58 -5.36 13.27
N GLY A 70 -2.31 -4.50 14.25
CA GLY A 70 -1.00 -3.89 14.45
C GLY A 70 -0.54 -3.05 13.27
N ALA A 71 -1.43 -2.30 12.61
CA ALA A 71 -1.15 -1.54 11.40
C ALA A 71 -0.56 -2.40 10.26
N GLY A 72 -1.09 -3.62 10.07
CA GLY A 72 -0.64 -4.58 9.05
C GLY A 72 0.52 -5.48 9.47
N ASN A 73 1.06 -5.32 10.67
CA ASN A 73 2.16 -6.15 11.15
C ASN A 73 1.78 -7.64 11.23
N GLN A 74 0.52 -7.96 11.58
CA GLN A 74 0.01 -9.33 11.58
C GLN A 74 0.17 -9.99 10.21
N ALA A 75 -0.22 -9.31 9.14
CA ALA A 75 -0.08 -9.81 7.77
C ALA A 75 1.39 -10.08 7.41
N LYS A 76 2.28 -9.15 7.75
CA LYS A 76 3.72 -9.28 7.47
C LYS A 76 4.33 -10.48 8.21
N ILE A 77 4.00 -10.67 9.48
CA ILE A 77 4.44 -11.82 10.26
C ILE A 77 3.94 -13.12 9.63
N PHE A 78 2.63 -13.18 9.31
CA PHE A 78 2.02 -14.34 8.67
C PHE A 78 2.71 -14.71 7.36
N VAL A 79 2.95 -13.75 6.48
CA VAL A 79 3.62 -13.98 5.19
C VAL A 79 5.06 -14.47 5.38
N ASN A 80 5.78 -13.96 6.39
CA ASN A 80 7.13 -14.44 6.69
C ASN A 80 7.17 -15.90 7.20
N GLN A 81 6.09 -16.40 7.79
CA GLN A 81 5.97 -17.81 8.18
C GLN A 81 5.83 -18.75 6.98
N HIS A 82 5.46 -18.20 5.80
CA HIS A 82 5.30 -18.94 4.54
C HIS A 82 6.48 -18.76 3.59
N LYS A 83 7.69 -18.65 4.14
CA LYS A 83 8.93 -18.48 3.36
C LYS A 83 9.02 -19.52 2.22
N GLY A 84 9.26 -19.04 1.00
CA GLY A 84 9.43 -19.87 -0.20
C GLY A 84 8.12 -20.39 -0.81
N ASP A 85 6.96 -20.17 -0.19
CA ASP A 85 5.69 -20.61 -0.74
C ASP A 85 5.16 -19.60 -1.77
N PRO A 86 5.09 -19.96 -3.09
CA PRO A 86 4.67 -19.06 -4.14
C PRO A 86 3.15 -18.81 -4.17
N TYR A 87 2.36 -19.52 -3.38
CA TYR A 87 0.91 -19.41 -3.39
C TYR A 87 0.37 -18.33 -2.44
N TYR A 88 1.25 -17.63 -1.74
CA TYR A 88 0.91 -16.45 -0.96
C TYR A 88 1.42 -15.19 -1.64
N LEU A 89 0.54 -14.23 -1.76
CA LEU A 89 0.86 -12.85 -2.12
C LEU A 89 0.52 -11.94 -0.95
N TYR A 90 1.13 -10.79 -0.89
CA TYR A 90 0.93 -9.82 0.17
C TYR A 90 0.73 -8.43 -0.41
N LEU A 91 -0.38 -7.80 -0.06
CA LEU A 91 -0.69 -6.43 -0.47
C LEU A 91 -0.49 -5.49 0.71
N ASP A 92 0.40 -4.52 0.56
CA ASP A 92 0.66 -3.50 1.56
C ASP A 92 1.15 -2.19 0.92
N THR A 93 1.52 -1.25 1.77
CA THR A 93 1.99 0.08 1.44
C THR A 93 3.43 0.27 1.92
N ASN A 94 3.92 1.50 1.89
CA ASN A 94 5.20 1.88 2.50
C ASN A 94 5.32 1.54 4.01
N ARG A 95 4.26 1.06 4.65
CA ARG A 95 4.32 0.46 6.00
C ARG A 95 5.28 -0.73 6.09
N VAL A 96 5.62 -1.37 4.96
CA VAL A 96 6.61 -2.46 4.92
C VAL A 96 7.97 -2.03 5.48
N TYR A 97 8.35 -0.76 5.39
CA TYR A 97 9.55 -0.20 6.03
C TYR A 97 9.23 0.78 7.17
N LEU A 98 8.14 1.55 7.08
CA LEU A 98 7.77 2.55 8.09
C LEU A 98 7.55 1.93 9.47
N ASN A 99 6.86 0.80 9.55
CA ASN A 99 6.59 0.13 10.82
C ASN A 99 7.86 -0.30 11.55
N LYS A 100 8.92 -0.70 10.80
CA LYS A 100 10.25 -0.96 11.37
C LYS A 100 10.91 0.31 11.87
N LEU A 101 10.90 1.39 11.10
CA LEU A 101 11.47 2.69 11.48
C LEU A 101 10.78 3.28 12.72
N LEU A 102 9.48 3.06 12.86
CA LEU A 102 8.68 3.49 14.01
C LEU A 102 8.76 2.51 15.20
N GLY A 103 9.54 1.44 15.09
CA GLY A 103 9.79 0.47 16.17
C GLY A 103 8.57 -0.40 16.52
N THR A 104 7.59 -0.55 15.63
CA THR A 104 6.40 -1.38 15.91
C THR A 104 6.57 -2.85 15.52
N ILE A 105 7.58 -3.17 14.70
CA ILE A 105 7.96 -4.51 14.28
C ILE A 105 9.45 -4.55 13.88
N ALA A 106 10.12 -5.68 14.08
CA ALA A 106 11.51 -5.88 13.65
C ALA A 106 11.65 -6.11 12.13
N LEU A 107 10.61 -6.65 11.47
CA LEU A 107 10.61 -6.97 10.04
C LEU A 107 10.49 -5.71 9.19
N GLY A 108 11.44 -5.46 8.29
CA GLY A 108 11.43 -4.38 7.31
C GLY A 108 10.89 -4.82 5.95
N HIS A 109 11.15 -4.02 4.92
CA HIS A 109 10.84 -4.36 3.52
C HIS A 109 11.80 -5.43 2.95
N ASP A 110 12.94 -5.63 3.57
CA ASP A 110 13.90 -6.71 3.32
C ASP A 110 13.37 -8.09 3.71
N ALA A 111 12.31 -8.14 4.51
CA ALA A 111 11.66 -9.38 4.95
C ALA A 111 10.55 -9.86 4.00
N VAL A 112 10.37 -9.26 2.84
CA VAL A 112 9.40 -9.67 1.82
C VAL A 112 10.03 -9.59 0.43
N THR A 113 9.51 -10.35 -0.52
CA THR A 113 9.92 -10.27 -1.93
C THR A 113 9.03 -9.29 -2.67
N PRO A 114 9.52 -8.16 -3.20
CA PRO A 114 8.73 -7.27 -4.04
C PRO A 114 8.30 -7.99 -5.32
N VAL A 115 7.04 -7.85 -5.70
CA VAL A 115 6.49 -8.38 -6.96
C VAL A 115 6.20 -7.24 -7.93
N GLY A 116 5.60 -6.17 -7.45
CA GLY A 116 5.39 -4.96 -8.23
C GLY A 116 4.63 -3.88 -7.47
N ARG A 117 4.89 -2.61 -7.79
CA ARG A 117 4.04 -1.50 -7.36
C ARG A 117 2.84 -1.45 -8.30
N LEU A 118 1.63 -1.39 -7.75
CA LEU A 118 0.41 -1.40 -8.56
C LEU A 118 -0.08 0.02 -8.84
N ILE A 119 -0.19 0.82 -7.80
CA ILE A 119 -0.74 2.16 -7.85
C ILE A 119 0.06 3.14 -6.98
N ALA A 120 -0.08 4.41 -7.29
CA ALA A 120 0.15 5.50 -6.36
C ALA A 120 -1.16 6.25 -6.12
N GLU A 121 -1.33 6.72 -4.91
CA GLU A 121 -2.41 7.64 -4.56
C GLU A 121 -1.87 8.73 -3.65
N TYR A 122 -2.69 9.74 -3.43
CA TYR A 122 -2.28 10.89 -2.66
C TYR A 122 -3.15 11.04 -1.43
N MET A 123 -2.52 11.52 -0.38
CA MET A 123 -3.17 11.84 0.87
C MET A 123 -3.81 13.22 0.79
N VAL A 124 -4.88 13.43 1.54
CA VAL A 124 -5.59 14.71 1.56
C VAL A 124 -5.86 15.16 2.99
N TRP A 125 -5.94 16.48 3.19
CA TRP A 125 -6.64 17.04 4.33
C TRP A 125 -8.06 17.39 3.92
N ALA A 126 -9.02 16.92 4.70
CA ALA A 126 -10.42 17.08 4.39
C ALA A 126 -11.22 17.60 5.59
N VAL A 127 -12.25 18.40 5.31
CA VAL A 127 -13.20 18.94 6.26
C VAL A 127 -14.62 18.69 5.76
N ARG A 128 -15.61 18.79 6.64
CA ARG A 128 -17.01 18.84 6.22
C ARG A 128 -17.24 20.00 5.25
N ALA A 129 -18.18 19.86 4.33
CA ALA A 129 -18.50 20.92 3.37
C ALA A 129 -18.92 22.25 4.02
N ASP A 130 -19.66 22.16 5.14
CA ASP A 130 -20.13 23.31 5.93
C ASP A 130 -19.10 23.87 6.93
N SER A 131 -17.91 23.27 7.01
CA SER A 131 -16.85 23.69 7.94
C SER A 131 -16.49 25.19 7.77
N PRO A 132 -16.28 25.93 8.86
CA PRO A 132 -15.77 27.30 8.83
C PRO A 132 -14.32 27.35 8.32
N ILE A 133 -13.54 26.27 8.43
CA ILE A 133 -12.14 26.20 7.97
C ILE A 133 -12.15 26.19 6.45
N LYS A 134 -11.51 27.19 5.81
CA LYS A 134 -11.58 27.39 4.35
C LYS A 134 -10.34 26.90 3.59
N SER A 135 -9.19 26.79 4.25
CA SER A 135 -7.93 26.39 3.59
C SER A 135 -6.99 25.63 4.52
N ALA A 136 -6.06 24.87 3.92
CA ALA A 136 -4.98 24.24 4.68
C ALA A 136 -4.03 25.26 5.31
N ARG A 137 -3.82 26.41 4.66
CA ARG A 137 -3.01 27.49 5.21
C ARG A 137 -3.58 28.04 6.51
N GLU A 138 -4.89 28.24 6.57
CA GLU A 138 -5.56 28.66 7.81
C GLU A 138 -5.30 27.68 8.98
N ILE A 139 -5.30 26.38 8.69
CA ILE A 139 -4.94 25.37 9.70
C ILE A 139 -3.48 25.51 10.12
N LEU A 140 -2.57 25.65 9.16
CA LEU A 140 -1.15 25.80 9.47
C LEU A 140 -0.86 27.05 10.28
N ASP A 141 -1.56 28.16 10.01
CA ASP A 141 -1.40 29.42 10.76
C ASP A 141 -1.92 29.27 12.21
N ARG A 142 -3.06 28.58 12.41
CA ARG A 142 -3.57 28.23 13.75
C ARG A 142 -2.58 27.35 14.51
N LEU A 143 -2.01 26.32 13.84
CA LEU A 143 -1.05 25.40 14.44
C LEU A 143 0.29 26.08 14.79
N LYS A 144 0.71 27.10 14.05
CA LYS A 144 1.88 27.91 14.41
C LYS A 144 1.67 28.69 15.70
N ALA A 145 0.47 29.23 15.90
CA ALA A 145 0.13 29.96 17.12
C ALA A 145 -0.05 29.01 18.32
N ASP A 146 -0.74 27.89 18.12
CA ASP A 146 -0.94 26.82 19.11
C ASP A 146 -1.02 25.47 18.38
N PRO A 147 0.03 24.63 18.46
CA PRO A 147 0.06 23.32 17.83
C PRO A 147 -1.06 22.37 18.28
N GLY A 148 -1.64 22.59 19.47
CA GLY A 148 -2.76 21.83 19.99
C GLY A 148 -4.15 22.30 19.55
N SER A 149 -4.25 23.43 18.84
CA SER A 149 -5.51 24.11 18.50
C SER A 149 -6.41 23.35 17.51
N VAL A 150 -5.86 22.43 16.72
CA VAL A 150 -6.61 21.63 15.74
C VAL A 150 -6.38 20.15 15.99
N VAL A 151 -7.49 19.40 16.11
CA VAL A 151 -7.45 17.93 16.26
C VAL A 151 -7.61 17.29 14.89
N PHE A 152 -6.65 16.42 14.51
CA PHE A 152 -6.75 15.63 13.29
C PHE A 152 -7.27 14.22 13.58
N GLY A 153 -8.27 13.79 12.81
CA GLY A 153 -8.70 12.40 12.76
C GLY A 153 -7.85 11.61 11.76
N LEU A 154 -7.44 10.41 12.12
CA LEU A 154 -6.61 9.50 11.33
C LEU A 154 -7.22 8.11 11.33
N SER A 155 -6.92 7.29 10.30
CA SER A 155 -7.34 5.88 10.25
C SER A 155 -6.56 5.00 11.23
N SER A 156 -5.29 5.30 11.49
CA SER A 156 -4.43 4.58 12.45
C SER A 156 -3.23 5.42 12.91
N LEU A 157 -2.58 5.00 14.00
CA LEU A 157 -1.32 5.55 14.50
C LEU A 157 -0.40 4.38 14.90
N PRO A 158 0.85 4.34 14.43
CA PRO A 158 1.46 5.20 13.40
C PRO A 158 0.89 4.91 12.00
N SER A 159 0.93 5.89 11.09
CA SER A 159 0.38 5.73 9.73
C SER A 159 0.90 6.78 8.74
N ASN A 160 0.61 6.55 7.45
CA ASN A 160 0.80 7.57 6.43
C ASN A 160 -0.08 8.80 6.66
N ASP A 161 -1.28 8.63 7.24
CA ASP A 161 -2.15 9.75 7.62
C ASP A 161 -1.42 10.69 8.56
N GLN A 162 -0.70 10.13 9.56
CA GLN A 162 0.13 10.91 10.47
C GLN A 162 1.23 11.67 9.74
N ILE A 163 1.94 11.00 8.82
CA ILE A 163 3.01 11.65 8.04
C ILE A 163 2.45 12.80 7.21
N ASN A 164 1.29 12.59 6.57
CA ASN A 164 0.60 13.64 5.81
C ASN A 164 0.12 14.82 6.67
N VAL A 165 -0.01 14.64 7.99
CA VAL A 165 -0.29 15.73 8.93
C VAL A 165 0.99 16.43 9.36
N VAL A 166 2.00 15.66 9.80
CA VAL A 166 3.18 16.25 10.44
C VAL A 166 4.17 16.86 9.43
N ALA A 167 4.33 16.25 8.24
CA ALA A 167 5.29 16.74 7.26
C ALA A 167 4.98 18.19 6.78
N PRO A 168 3.76 18.55 6.33
CA PRO A 168 3.44 19.91 5.97
C PRO A 168 3.44 20.86 7.17
N ALA A 169 3.08 20.40 8.37
CA ALA A 169 3.14 21.20 9.58
C ALA A 169 4.58 21.62 9.92
N ILE A 170 5.53 20.67 9.86
CA ILE A 170 6.95 20.92 10.11
C ILE A 170 7.54 21.83 9.04
N ALA A 171 7.26 21.56 7.76
CA ALA A 171 7.70 22.43 6.67
C ALA A 171 7.16 23.85 6.81
N ALA A 172 6.04 24.03 7.50
CA ALA A 172 5.48 25.32 7.87
C ALA A 172 6.05 25.92 9.17
N GLY A 173 6.93 25.21 9.89
CA GLY A 173 7.54 25.68 11.15
C GLY A 173 6.73 25.38 12.41
N VAL A 174 5.81 24.40 12.38
CA VAL A 174 5.00 23.99 13.54
C VAL A 174 5.76 22.94 14.38
N ASP A 175 5.67 23.03 15.71
CA ASP A 175 6.15 21.97 16.62
C ASP A 175 5.19 20.75 16.58
N ALA A 176 5.48 19.81 15.68
CA ALA A 176 4.63 18.65 15.46
C ALA A 176 4.49 17.72 16.67
N LYS A 177 5.40 17.79 17.66
CA LYS A 177 5.33 16.97 18.89
C LYS A 177 4.15 17.35 19.78
N LYS A 178 3.65 18.57 19.65
CA LYS A 178 2.52 19.09 20.43
C LYS A 178 1.19 19.02 19.69
N MET A 179 1.17 18.53 18.44
CA MET A 179 -0.06 18.40 17.67
C MET A 179 -0.97 17.29 18.22
N ARG A 180 -2.27 17.49 18.06
CA ARG A 180 -3.30 16.54 18.53
C ARG A 180 -3.82 15.69 17.39
N MET A 181 -3.65 14.38 17.49
CA MET A 181 -4.11 13.40 16.52
C MET A 181 -4.85 12.27 17.21
N VAL A 182 -5.97 11.82 16.64
CA VAL A 182 -6.81 10.72 17.17
C VAL A 182 -7.03 9.69 16.07
N ALA A 183 -6.77 8.42 16.37
CA ALA A 183 -6.95 7.31 15.45
C ALA A 183 -8.31 6.61 15.64
N PHE A 184 -8.97 6.24 14.54
CA PHE A 184 -10.29 5.63 14.46
C PHE A 184 -10.31 4.33 13.63
N ASN A 185 -9.50 3.38 13.92
CA ASN A 185 -9.51 1.99 13.42
C ASN A 185 -10.13 1.76 12.01
N ALA A 186 -9.64 2.41 10.99
CA ALA A 186 -9.94 2.36 9.56
C ALA A 186 -10.59 3.64 9.00
N ALA A 187 -10.45 3.83 7.69
CA ALA A 187 -10.95 5.02 6.98
C ALA A 187 -12.46 5.23 7.12
N GLY A 188 -13.26 4.17 7.11
CA GLY A 188 -14.70 4.27 7.36
C GLY A 188 -15.04 4.87 8.73
N GLY A 189 -14.24 4.54 9.75
CA GLY A 189 -14.39 5.13 11.09
C GLY A 189 -14.08 6.62 11.10
N VAL A 190 -12.96 7.04 10.50
CA VAL A 190 -12.54 8.45 10.49
C VAL A 190 -13.50 9.33 9.66
N ASN A 191 -14.01 8.82 8.55
CA ASN A 191 -15.00 9.52 7.72
C ASN A 191 -16.32 9.76 8.51
N THR A 192 -16.78 8.76 9.26
CA THR A 192 -17.96 8.88 10.12
C THR A 192 -17.75 9.95 11.19
N GLN A 193 -16.57 10.00 11.82
CA GLN A 193 -16.26 11.02 12.83
C GLN A 193 -16.21 12.43 12.24
N LEU A 194 -15.69 12.58 11.02
CA LEU A 194 -15.72 13.85 10.29
C LEU A 194 -17.15 14.30 10.03
N LEU A 195 -17.98 13.43 9.43
CA LEU A 195 -19.37 13.74 9.08
C LEU A 195 -20.22 14.03 10.33
N GLY A 196 -19.96 13.33 11.43
CA GLY A 196 -20.60 13.59 12.74
C GLY A 196 -20.12 14.87 13.44
N GLY A 197 -19.10 15.55 12.91
CA GLY A 197 -18.55 16.77 13.51
C GLY A 197 -17.69 16.53 14.76
N HIS A 198 -17.30 15.26 15.03
CA HIS A 198 -16.46 14.90 16.19
C HIS A 198 -14.99 15.27 16.02
N VAL A 199 -14.53 15.39 14.78
CA VAL A 199 -13.21 15.94 14.44
C VAL A 199 -13.36 17.00 13.35
N PRO A 200 -12.65 18.15 13.46
CA PRO A 200 -12.78 19.24 12.49
C PRO A 200 -12.08 18.95 11.15
N VAL A 201 -11.02 18.15 11.18
CA VAL A 201 -10.16 17.85 10.02
C VAL A 201 -9.75 16.39 10.08
N ILE A 202 -9.67 15.74 8.93
CA ILE A 202 -9.07 14.40 8.80
C ILE A 202 -7.93 14.40 7.79
N SER A 203 -7.00 13.46 7.98
CA SER A 203 -6.05 13.02 6.96
C SER A 203 -6.41 11.60 6.54
N THR A 204 -6.55 11.40 5.23
CA THR A 204 -6.92 10.12 4.63
C THR A 204 -6.44 10.06 3.19
N THR A 205 -6.60 8.93 2.48
CA THR A 205 -6.31 8.86 1.06
C THR A 205 -7.48 9.41 0.22
N LEU A 206 -7.16 9.93 -0.97
CA LEU A 206 -8.18 10.45 -1.87
C LEU A 206 -9.22 9.39 -2.24
N SER A 207 -8.80 8.15 -2.49
CA SER A 207 -9.70 7.05 -2.85
C SER A 207 -10.72 6.71 -1.76
N GLU A 208 -10.35 6.86 -0.49
CA GLU A 208 -11.22 6.56 0.66
C GLU A 208 -12.28 7.63 0.92
N ILE A 209 -12.12 8.83 0.34
CA ILE A 209 -13.02 9.96 0.59
C ILE A 209 -13.68 10.52 -0.69
N ILE A 210 -13.23 10.11 -1.87
CA ILE A 210 -13.67 10.69 -3.15
C ILE A 210 -15.20 10.64 -3.35
N ALA A 211 -15.87 9.59 -2.88
CA ALA A 211 -17.32 9.47 -2.94
C ALA A 211 -18.02 10.57 -2.13
N LEU A 212 -17.49 10.92 -0.96
CA LEU A 212 -18.02 12.00 -0.11
C LEU A 212 -17.73 13.40 -0.71
N VAL A 213 -16.62 13.54 -1.42
CA VAL A 213 -16.32 14.77 -2.19
C VAL A 213 -17.31 14.93 -3.34
N ARG A 214 -17.55 13.88 -4.13
CA ARG A 214 -18.50 13.87 -5.27
C ARG A 214 -19.94 14.13 -4.83
N SER A 215 -20.33 13.65 -3.65
CA SER A 215 -21.65 13.94 -3.07
C SER A 215 -21.77 15.31 -2.39
N GLY A 216 -20.69 16.11 -2.38
CA GLY A 216 -20.70 17.46 -1.79
C GLY A 216 -20.73 17.48 -0.26
N GLN A 217 -20.50 16.36 0.42
CA GLN A 217 -20.52 16.28 1.88
C GLN A 217 -19.19 16.72 2.51
N VAL A 218 -18.10 16.65 1.74
CA VAL A 218 -16.72 16.91 2.18
C VAL A 218 -16.03 17.84 1.19
N ARG A 219 -15.15 18.69 1.71
CA ARG A 219 -14.26 19.56 0.94
C ARG A 219 -12.81 19.23 1.24
N LEU A 220 -11.98 19.11 0.18
CA LEU A 220 -10.55 18.91 0.29
C LEU A 220 -9.84 20.26 0.45
N LEU A 221 -8.90 20.33 1.38
CA LEU A 221 -8.13 21.54 1.67
C LEU A 221 -6.75 21.53 1.03
N ALA A 222 -6.14 20.34 0.95
CA ALA A 222 -4.86 20.14 0.26
C ALA A 222 -4.69 18.67 -0.10
N VAL A 223 -3.86 18.42 -1.12
CA VAL A 223 -3.43 17.09 -1.55
C VAL A 223 -1.92 16.97 -1.50
N SER A 224 -1.41 15.79 -1.16
CA SER A 224 0.03 15.52 -1.02
C SER A 224 0.74 15.23 -2.36
N ALA A 225 0.06 15.39 -3.48
CA ALA A 225 0.64 15.17 -4.81
C ALA A 225 1.84 16.11 -5.05
N PRO A 226 2.90 15.63 -5.75
CA PRO A 226 4.04 16.46 -6.10
C PRO A 226 3.68 17.61 -7.04
N GLU A 227 2.63 17.41 -7.85
CA GLU A 227 2.11 18.35 -8.84
C GLU A 227 0.58 18.45 -8.75
N ARG A 228 0.01 19.42 -9.44
CA ARG A 228 -1.45 19.60 -9.52
C ARG A 228 -2.11 18.37 -10.17
N LEU A 229 -3.14 17.86 -9.55
CA LEU A 229 -3.95 16.77 -10.11
C LEU A 229 -4.72 17.25 -11.35
N SER A 230 -5.17 16.29 -12.15
CA SER A 230 -6.01 16.53 -13.32
C SER A 230 -7.49 16.25 -13.05
N GLY A 231 -8.35 16.52 -14.06
CA GLY A 231 -9.78 16.20 -14.00
C GLY A 231 -10.51 16.92 -12.86
N GLU A 232 -11.42 16.23 -12.21
CA GLU A 232 -12.27 16.79 -11.15
C GLU A 232 -11.49 17.27 -9.91
N MET A 233 -10.26 16.76 -9.70
CA MET A 233 -9.40 17.15 -8.59
C MET A 233 -8.43 18.30 -8.92
N ALA A 234 -8.46 18.84 -10.13
CA ALA A 234 -7.56 19.93 -10.56
C ALA A 234 -7.66 21.19 -9.70
N ALA A 235 -8.81 21.44 -9.10
CA ALA A 235 -9.04 22.59 -8.23
C ALA A 235 -8.44 22.43 -6.81
N VAL A 236 -8.11 21.22 -6.40
CA VAL A 236 -7.55 20.95 -5.05
C VAL A 236 -6.10 21.44 -5.00
N PRO A 237 -5.74 22.33 -4.06
CA PRO A 237 -4.37 22.78 -3.91
C PRO A 237 -3.45 21.62 -3.50
N HIS A 238 -2.26 21.53 -4.11
CA HIS A 238 -1.19 20.67 -3.61
C HIS A 238 -0.23 21.49 -2.73
N TRP A 239 0.51 20.84 -1.82
CA TRP A 239 1.32 21.54 -0.82
C TRP A 239 2.32 22.52 -1.44
N ARG A 240 3.06 22.10 -2.49
CA ARG A 240 4.00 22.99 -3.20
C ARG A 240 3.31 24.20 -3.83
N GLY A 241 2.09 24.01 -4.33
CA GLY A 241 1.29 25.08 -4.93
C GLY A 241 0.85 26.16 -3.94
N ILE A 242 0.86 25.86 -2.65
CA ILE A 242 0.60 26.82 -1.57
C ILE A 242 1.87 27.19 -0.78
N GLY A 243 3.06 26.91 -1.33
CA GLY A 243 4.35 27.32 -0.75
C GLY A 243 4.87 26.42 0.37
N ILE A 244 4.40 25.21 0.48
CA ILE A 244 4.89 24.19 1.43
C ILE A 244 5.60 23.09 0.64
N ASP A 245 6.93 23.04 0.71
CA ASP A 245 7.71 22.05 -0.07
C ASP A 245 7.61 20.64 0.52
N VAL A 246 6.46 20.04 0.32
CA VAL A 246 6.15 18.66 0.72
C VAL A 246 5.43 17.93 -0.40
N ALA A 247 5.82 16.70 -0.62
CA ALA A 247 5.05 15.71 -1.39
C ALA A 247 5.15 14.37 -0.68
N VAL A 248 4.01 13.74 -0.45
CA VAL A 248 3.92 12.40 0.17
C VAL A 248 3.15 11.49 -0.78
N VAL A 249 3.87 10.61 -1.44
CA VAL A 249 3.25 9.62 -2.32
C VAL A 249 2.90 8.39 -1.49
N HIS A 250 1.65 8.02 -1.52
CA HIS A 250 1.18 6.78 -0.90
C HIS A 250 0.98 5.73 -1.98
N TRP A 251 1.91 4.81 -2.08
CA TRP A 251 1.79 3.73 -3.05
C TRP A 251 1.25 2.45 -2.40
N ARG A 252 0.71 1.55 -3.23
CA ARG A 252 0.33 0.19 -2.85
C ARG A 252 1.02 -0.80 -3.75
N GLY A 253 1.65 -1.79 -3.13
CA GLY A 253 2.48 -2.78 -3.79
C GLY A 253 2.09 -4.20 -3.45
N LEU A 254 2.36 -5.06 -4.42
CA LEU A 254 2.25 -6.50 -4.30
C LEU A 254 3.62 -7.07 -3.93
N PHE A 255 3.61 -7.94 -2.95
CA PHE A 255 4.77 -8.65 -2.43
C PHE A 255 4.48 -10.14 -2.39
N ALA A 256 5.51 -10.92 -2.09
CA ALA A 256 5.43 -12.33 -1.78
C ALA A 256 6.26 -12.65 -0.52
N PRO A 257 6.14 -13.86 0.04
CA PRO A 257 7.02 -14.32 1.09
C PRO A 257 8.49 -14.21 0.72
N PRO A 258 9.41 -14.08 1.68
CA PRO A 258 10.84 -14.10 1.40
C PRO A 258 11.23 -15.43 0.75
N GLY A 259 12.12 -15.38 -0.25
CA GLY A 259 12.58 -16.56 -0.96
C GLY A 259 11.56 -17.15 -1.96
N MET A 260 10.65 -16.33 -2.50
CA MET A 260 9.78 -16.74 -3.59
C MET A 260 10.60 -17.33 -4.75
N PRO A 261 10.21 -18.51 -5.30
CA PRO A 261 10.90 -19.12 -6.43
C PRO A 261 10.97 -18.19 -7.65
N PRO A 262 12.13 -18.13 -8.36
CA PRO A 262 12.32 -17.19 -9.48
C PRO A 262 11.29 -17.37 -10.61
N GLU A 263 10.85 -18.58 -10.90
CA GLU A 263 9.84 -18.88 -11.91
C GLU A 263 8.46 -18.35 -11.52
N ALA A 264 8.11 -18.39 -10.24
CA ALA A 264 6.85 -17.83 -9.76
C ALA A 264 6.90 -16.30 -9.74
N LEU A 265 8.04 -15.70 -9.36
CA LEU A 265 8.22 -14.25 -9.45
C LEU A 265 8.10 -13.78 -10.91
N LYS A 266 8.76 -14.48 -11.84
CA LYS A 266 8.67 -14.18 -13.27
C LYS A 266 7.25 -14.28 -13.80
N TYR A 267 6.50 -15.32 -13.41
CA TYR A 267 5.10 -15.45 -13.78
C TYR A 267 4.30 -14.20 -13.38
N TRP A 268 4.49 -13.69 -12.15
CA TRP A 268 3.80 -12.49 -11.68
C TRP A 268 4.27 -11.22 -12.36
N GLU A 269 5.57 -11.07 -12.63
CA GLU A 269 6.10 -9.93 -13.40
C GLU A 269 5.50 -9.85 -14.79
N ASP A 270 5.48 -10.99 -15.52
CA ASP A 270 4.89 -11.09 -16.85
C ASP A 270 3.37 -10.85 -16.82
N THR A 271 2.69 -11.37 -15.80
CA THR A 271 1.25 -11.20 -15.60
C THR A 271 0.91 -9.74 -15.32
N LEU A 272 1.61 -9.09 -14.38
CA LEU A 272 1.36 -7.69 -14.03
C LEU A 272 1.66 -6.76 -15.22
N ALA A 273 2.76 -7.00 -15.96
CA ALA A 273 3.12 -6.19 -17.12
C ALA A 273 2.05 -6.19 -18.24
N ARG A 274 1.29 -7.29 -18.38
CA ARG A 274 0.13 -7.37 -19.27
C ARG A 274 -1.12 -6.80 -18.63
N PHE A 275 -1.38 -7.15 -17.37
CA PHE A 275 -2.58 -6.79 -16.61
C PHE A 275 -2.78 -5.27 -16.50
N VAL A 276 -1.75 -4.50 -16.18
CA VAL A 276 -1.86 -3.05 -16.00
C VAL A 276 -2.28 -2.30 -17.28
N LYS A 277 -2.18 -2.96 -18.43
CA LYS A 277 -2.60 -2.40 -19.73
C LYS A 277 -4.07 -2.72 -20.06
N THR A 278 -4.72 -3.58 -19.30
CA THR A 278 -6.10 -4.02 -19.56
C THR A 278 -7.11 -2.91 -19.31
N GLU A 279 -8.20 -2.91 -20.07
CA GLU A 279 -9.30 -1.95 -19.87
C GLU A 279 -9.99 -2.14 -18.51
N ALA A 280 -10.04 -3.37 -17.99
CA ALA A 280 -10.59 -3.65 -16.67
C ALA A 280 -9.78 -2.91 -15.56
N TRP A 281 -8.44 -2.93 -15.66
CA TRP A 281 -7.59 -2.21 -14.71
C TRP A 281 -7.70 -0.69 -14.85
N LYS A 282 -7.68 -0.16 -16.06
CA LYS A 282 -7.83 1.27 -16.30
C LYS A 282 -9.16 1.82 -15.75
N LYS A 283 -10.26 1.09 -15.94
CA LYS A 283 -11.56 1.43 -15.33
C LYS A 283 -11.52 1.43 -13.81
N ALA A 284 -10.79 0.48 -13.20
CA ALA A 284 -10.59 0.48 -11.75
C ALA A 284 -9.80 1.71 -11.27
N LEU A 285 -8.70 2.06 -11.96
CA LEU A 285 -7.93 3.27 -11.65
C LEU A 285 -8.81 4.52 -11.69
N GLU A 286 -9.58 4.71 -12.75
CA GLU A 286 -10.48 5.85 -12.92
C GLU A 286 -11.57 5.90 -11.85
N LYS A 287 -12.23 4.75 -11.59
CA LYS A 287 -13.30 4.64 -10.59
C LYS A 287 -12.87 5.11 -9.22
N TYR A 288 -11.66 4.76 -8.80
CA TYR A 288 -11.15 5.03 -7.46
C TYR A 288 -10.21 6.25 -7.39
N GLY A 289 -9.92 6.89 -8.52
CA GLY A 289 -8.98 8.02 -8.58
C GLY A 289 -7.53 7.63 -8.29
N TRP A 290 -7.15 6.37 -8.58
CA TRP A 290 -5.77 5.91 -8.43
C TRP A 290 -4.93 6.31 -9.64
N SER A 291 -3.68 6.66 -9.39
CA SER A 291 -2.70 6.90 -10.45
C SER A 291 -2.07 5.57 -10.89
N ASP A 292 -1.97 5.36 -12.20
CA ASP A 292 -1.12 4.30 -12.74
C ASP A 292 0.34 4.59 -12.37
N ALA A 293 0.89 3.72 -11.57
CA ALA A 293 2.26 3.87 -11.07
C ALA A 293 2.98 2.52 -11.05
N TYR A 294 2.65 1.67 -12.02
CA TYR A 294 3.26 0.36 -12.12
C TYR A 294 4.78 0.42 -12.18
N LEU A 295 5.41 -0.38 -11.33
CA LEU A 295 6.82 -0.72 -11.40
C LEU A 295 6.97 -2.23 -11.28
N ASN A 296 7.85 -2.83 -12.08
CA ASN A 296 8.23 -4.23 -11.91
C ASN A 296 9.00 -4.44 -10.59
N SER A 297 9.25 -5.68 -10.22
CA SER A 297 9.92 -6.07 -8.98
C SER A 297 11.24 -5.32 -8.74
N ALA A 298 12.13 -5.30 -9.72
CA ALA A 298 13.45 -4.68 -9.58
C ALA A 298 13.37 -3.14 -9.41
N ALA A 299 12.56 -2.47 -10.23
CA ALA A 299 12.35 -1.03 -10.14
C ALA A 299 11.66 -0.65 -8.83
N PHE A 300 10.68 -1.45 -8.40
CA PHE A 300 9.97 -1.23 -7.15
C PHE A 300 10.88 -1.39 -5.93
N LYS A 301 11.73 -2.45 -5.91
CA LYS A 301 12.72 -2.62 -4.86
C LYS A 301 13.65 -1.42 -4.76
N LYS A 302 14.20 -0.96 -5.88
CA LYS A 302 15.11 0.20 -5.93
C LYS A 302 14.45 1.47 -5.38
N GLU A 303 13.17 1.67 -5.69
CA GLU A 303 12.43 2.83 -5.20
C GLU A 303 12.18 2.73 -3.69
N MET A 304 11.74 1.57 -3.19
CA MET A 304 11.57 1.34 -1.75
C MET A 304 12.85 1.54 -0.94
N ASP A 305 13.99 1.05 -1.45
CA ASP A 305 15.29 1.22 -0.79
C ASP A 305 15.64 2.71 -0.62
N LYS A 306 15.38 3.54 -1.65
CA LYS A 306 15.58 5.00 -1.57
C LYS A 306 14.61 5.67 -0.60
N GLU A 307 13.33 5.31 -0.71
CA GLU A 307 12.30 5.87 0.16
C GLU A 307 12.54 5.53 1.63
N ALA A 308 12.94 4.30 1.94
CA ALA A 308 13.24 3.89 3.30
C ALA A 308 14.36 4.73 3.93
N VAL A 309 15.42 5.05 3.17
CA VAL A 309 16.50 5.95 3.61
C VAL A 309 15.99 7.37 3.85
N LEU A 310 15.19 7.90 2.92
CA LEU A 310 14.60 9.23 3.04
C LEU A 310 13.69 9.34 4.26
N PHE A 311 12.80 8.37 4.44
CA PHE A 311 11.87 8.36 5.58
C PHE A 311 12.59 8.15 6.90
N ALA A 312 13.65 7.32 6.94
CA ALA A 312 14.49 7.17 8.14
C ALA A 312 15.06 8.53 8.56
N LYS A 313 15.58 9.32 7.61
CA LYS A 313 16.09 10.67 7.90
C LYS A 313 14.97 11.58 8.43
N ILE A 314 13.83 11.67 7.74
CA ILE A 314 12.69 12.51 8.15
C ILE A 314 12.22 12.13 9.55
N LEU A 315 12.01 10.85 9.82
CA LEU A 315 11.54 10.37 11.12
C LEU A 315 12.57 10.58 12.24
N THR A 316 13.87 10.52 11.92
CA THR A 316 14.95 10.86 12.87
C THR A 316 14.91 12.34 13.23
N ASP A 317 14.83 13.22 12.24
CA ASP A 317 14.75 14.67 12.44
C ASP A 317 13.50 15.04 13.29
N LEU A 318 12.43 14.26 13.16
CA LEU A 318 11.19 14.38 13.96
C LEU A 318 11.28 13.77 15.38
N GLY A 319 12.33 13.03 15.69
CA GLY A 319 12.44 12.25 16.93
C GLY A 319 11.41 11.12 17.02
N MET A 320 10.94 10.61 15.89
CA MET A 320 9.93 9.54 15.79
C MET A 320 10.53 8.14 15.60
N VAL A 321 11.81 8.03 15.24
CA VAL A 321 12.49 6.74 15.13
C VAL A 321 12.60 6.10 16.51
N LYS A 322 12.15 4.86 16.62
CA LYS A 322 12.26 4.06 17.86
C LYS A 322 13.03 2.77 17.55
N SER A 323 13.74 2.28 18.53
CA SER A 323 14.30 0.92 18.46
C SER A 323 13.15 -0.07 18.34
N ALA A 324 13.26 -1.02 17.41
CA ALA A 324 12.27 -2.08 17.30
C ALA A 324 12.22 -2.88 18.62
N PRO A 325 11.05 -3.40 19.03
CA PRO A 325 10.95 -4.36 20.11
C PRO A 325 11.87 -5.55 19.81
N GLN A 326 12.63 -5.99 20.82
CA GLN A 326 13.46 -7.20 20.74
C GLN A 326 12.58 -8.44 20.67
#